data_1fb02ccb304442abd84c0697bbe0e772
#
_entry.id   1fb02ccb304442abd84c0697bbe0e772
#
_cell.length_a   1.000
_cell.length_b   1.000
_cell.length_c   1.000
_cell.angle_alpha   90.00
_cell.angle_beta   90.00
_cell.angle_gamma   90.00
#
_symmetry.space_group_name_H-M   'P 1'
#
loop_
_entity.id
_entity.type
_entity.pdbx_description
1 polymer ?
#
loop_
_entity_poly.entity_id
_entity_poly.type
_entity_poly.pdbx_seq_one_letter_code
_entity_poly.pdbx_strand_id
1 'polypeptide(L)'
;MRKEILCDLLPQCFDAATICPMKSTEPIIIVGAGLAGLVAGHEAVKAGRKVVFIEQESRANLGGQAFWSLGGLFMVGTPEQKLMGAKDYEDLAWTDWQNSADYDDGDHDYWPRKWGREYVRFASNEMHGYLKELGLRVLPTVGWAERGSGDASGHGNTVPRFHLTWGTGPEVVRVFREPVEGAEKAGQVEFKFRHRMDEIIVENGRAVGVRGMVLADDPRPRGEASNNDELEPFEIRGHALVISTGGIGGNVDKVREMWPEDRWGPCPKDLVTGVPEHVDGRGITITEKAGANLVNTDRMWHYPEGMINWDPIWPGHGIRIIPGPSSMWLDAAGKRLPTNLFPGSDNLAALAHIGRTGHGYSWFVLNQHIADKEFIFSGSEQNPDLTDKSIKKLAGKLGPGTHPAVKAFMDNGDDWVIADTLEDLVAKMNELGDDGIEVDAELVRKQVIDRDAQLTNAFSKDAQINYIRIARNFLGDKIVRCAEPHRLLDEKKGPLIAVKLHVLTRKTLGGVETDLDGRALHSDGSVFPGLYACGEVSGFGGGGYHGKNALEGTFLGGCIHSGKRVGEAVATESA
;
A
#
# COMPACT_ATOMS: atom_id res chain seq x y z
N MET A 1 -81.93 11.72 -23.56
CA MET A 1 -82.27 11.62 -25.01
C MET A 1 -80.98 11.75 -25.80
N ARG A 2 -80.71 10.74 -26.56
CA ARG A 2 -79.79 10.60 -27.73
C ARG A 2 -78.34 10.83 -27.46
N LYS A 3 -77.47 9.75 -27.48
CA LYS A 3 -77.03 8.98 -28.67
C LYS A 3 -76.15 9.86 -29.57
N GLU A 4 -75.03 9.53 -29.96
CA GLU A 4 -74.32 8.38 -30.50
C GLU A 4 -73.02 8.87 -31.17
N ILE A 5 -71.97 8.06 -31.09
CA ILE A 5 -71.05 7.68 -32.17
C ILE A 5 -70.03 8.76 -32.60
N LEU A 6 -68.73 8.55 -32.27
CA LEU A 6 -67.69 8.32 -33.28
C LEU A 6 -66.51 7.50 -32.63
N CYS A 7 -66.52 6.26 -33.06
CA CYS A 7 -65.35 5.36 -32.95
C CYS A 7 -64.39 5.69 -34.10
N ASP A 8 -63.17 5.27 -33.91
CA ASP A 8 -62.08 5.09 -34.87
C ASP A 8 -61.21 6.32 -35.19
N LEU A 9 -60.04 6.30 -34.57
CA LEU A 9 -58.71 6.37 -35.20
C LEU A 9 -57.63 6.55 -34.11
N LEU A 10 -57.27 5.43 -33.44
CA LEU A 10 -56.01 5.35 -32.73
C LEU A 10 -54.97 4.74 -33.67
N PRO A 11 -53.83 5.41 -33.89
CA PRO A 11 -52.65 4.76 -34.45
C PRO A 11 -52.09 3.79 -33.41
N GLN A 12 -51.82 2.57 -33.84
CA GLN A 12 -51.12 1.53 -33.09
C GLN A 12 -49.82 2.08 -32.53
N CYS A 13 -49.71 2.16 -31.20
CA CYS A 13 -48.44 2.28 -30.54
C CYS A 13 -47.62 1.02 -30.87
N PHE A 14 -46.64 1.17 -31.72
CA PHE A 14 -45.54 0.21 -31.81
C PHE A 14 -44.90 0.10 -30.43
N ASP A 15 -45.02 -1.05 -29.80
CA ASP A 15 -44.18 -1.46 -28.71
C ASP A 15 -42.73 -1.36 -29.20
N ALA A 16 -42.06 -0.31 -28.79
CA ALA A 16 -40.60 -0.29 -28.81
C ALA A 16 -40.15 -1.34 -27.79
N ALA A 17 -40.04 -2.58 -28.26
CA ALA A 17 -39.30 -3.60 -27.52
C ALA A 17 -37.96 -2.97 -27.17
N THR A 18 -37.76 -2.68 -25.89
CA THR A 18 -36.46 -2.31 -25.34
C THR A 18 -35.54 -3.49 -25.66
N ILE A 19 -34.77 -3.38 -26.74
CA ILE A 19 -33.71 -4.34 -27.05
C ILE A 19 -32.72 -4.18 -25.90
N CYS A 20 -32.86 -5.03 -24.90
CA CYS A 20 -31.82 -5.19 -23.90
C CYS A 20 -30.56 -5.65 -24.66
N PRO A 21 -29.47 -4.90 -24.68
CA PRO A 21 -28.29 -5.30 -25.42
C PRO A 21 -27.87 -6.70 -24.91
N MET A 22 -27.73 -7.65 -25.83
CA MET A 22 -27.30 -9.00 -25.50
C MET A 22 -25.89 -8.87 -24.86
N LYS A 23 -25.75 -9.32 -23.62
CA LYS A 23 -24.43 -9.41 -22.98
C LYS A 23 -23.56 -10.33 -23.83
N SER A 24 -22.34 -9.89 -24.13
CA SER A 24 -21.35 -10.73 -24.81
C SER A 24 -21.18 -12.06 -24.08
N THR A 25 -21.12 -13.15 -24.82
CA THR A 25 -20.82 -14.50 -24.29
C THR A 25 -19.34 -14.73 -24.08
N GLU A 26 -18.49 -13.87 -24.63
CA GLU A 26 -17.04 -13.95 -24.48
C GLU A 26 -16.62 -13.60 -23.05
N PRO A 27 -15.56 -14.22 -22.52
CA PRO A 27 -15.10 -13.97 -21.17
C PRO A 27 -14.46 -12.59 -21.02
N ILE A 28 -14.47 -12.07 -19.80
CA ILE A 28 -13.61 -10.97 -19.38
C ILE A 28 -12.25 -11.56 -19.04
N ILE A 29 -11.19 -11.00 -19.61
CA ILE A 29 -9.82 -11.40 -19.30
C ILE A 29 -9.28 -10.48 -18.18
N ILE A 30 -8.76 -11.04 -17.11
CA ILE A 30 -8.10 -10.31 -16.03
C ILE A 30 -6.65 -10.77 -15.94
N VAL A 31 -5.71 -9.87 -16.19
CA VAL A 31 -4.27 -10.14 -16.08
C VAL A 31 -3.78 -9.72 -14.72
N GLY A 32 -3.31 -10.70 -13.94
CA GLY A 32 -2.90 -10.57 -12.56
C GLY A 32 -4.02 -10.97 -11.57
N ALA A 33 -3.77 -12.00 -10.77
CA ALA A 33 -4.66 -12.48 -9.72
C ALA A 33 -4.28 -11.93 -8.33
N GLY A 34 -3.78 -10.68 -8.28
CA GLY A 34 -3.61 -9.88 -7.08
C GLY A 34 -4.94 -9.40 -6.52
N LEU A 35 -4.91 -8.64 -5.41
CA LEU A 35 -6.14 -8.19 -4.74
C LEU A 35 -7.10 -7.45 -5.67
N ALA A 36 -6.60 -6.49 -6.47
CA ALA A 36 -7.47 -5.71 -7.37
C ALA A 36 -8.14 -6.57 -8.45
N GLY A 37 -7.37 -7.51 -9.04
CA GLY A 37 -7.92 -8.47 -10.01
C GLY A 37 -8.96 -9.40 -9.40
N LEU A 38 -8.72 -9.91 -8.19
CA LEU A 38 -9.69 -10.76 -7.48
C LEU A 38 -10.98 -10.00 -7.16
N VAL A 39 -10.89 -8.72 -6.77
CA VAL A 39 -12.07 -7.87 -6.53
C VAL A 39 -12.83 -7.64 -7.84
N ALA A 40 -12.13 -7.29 -8.93
CA ALA A 40 -12.76 -7.09 -10.24
C ALA A 40 -13.44 -8.37 -10.74
N GLY A 41 -12.77 -9.51 -10.59
CA GLY A 41 -13.34 -10.82 -10.95
C GLY A 41 -14.56 -11.18 -10.10
N HIS A 42 -14.53 -10.90 -8.80
CA HIS A 42 -15.66 -11.12 -7.90
C HIS A 42 -16.89 -10.35 -8.36
N GLU A 43 -16.78 -9.05 -8.66
CA GLU A 43 -17.91 -8.22 -9.10
C GLU A 43 -18.40 -8.62 -10.50
N ALA A 44 -17.49 -8.97 -11.43
CA ALA A 44 -17.85 -9.46 -12.74
C ALA A 44 -18.64 -10.79 -12.68
N VAL A 45 -18.18 -11.74 -11.86
CA VAL A 45 -18.88 -13.01 -11.62
C VAL A 45 -20.26 -12.80 -10.97
N LYS A 46 -20.34 -11.94 -9.97
CA LYS A 46 -21.58 -11.57 -9.29
C LYS A 46 -22.62 -11.00 -10.28
N ALA A 47 -22.16 -10.30 -11.32
CA ALA A 47 -23.00 -9.81 -12.40
C ALA A 47 -23.30 -10.86 -13.51
N GLY A 48 -22.85 -12.10 -13.33
CA GLY A 48 -23.11 -13.23 -14.23
C GLY A 48 -22.16 -13.33 -15.43
N ARG A 49 -20.99 -12.63 -15.40
CA ARG A 49 -19.99 -12.73 -16.48
C ARG A 49 -19.06 -13.91 -16.26
N LYS A 50 -18.54 -14.47 -17.36
CA LYS A 50 -17.42 -15.42 -17.33
C LYS A 50 -16.11 -14.66 -17.24
N VAL A 51 -15.15 -15.19 -16.47
CA VAL A 51 -13.85 -14.56 -16.25
C VAL A 51 -12.72 -15.57 -16.49
N VAL A 52 -11.68 -15.12 -17.19
CA VAL A 52 -10.41 -15.85 -17.34
C VAL A 52 -9.31 -15.03 -16.69
N PHE A 53 -8.68 -15.57 -15.64
CA PHE A 53 -7.50 -14.98 -15.05
C PHE A 53 -6.23 -15.48 -15.75
N ILE A 54 -5.35 -14.56 -16.11
CA ILE A 54 -4.00 -14.82 -16.60
C ILE A 54 -3.04 -14.44 -15.45
N GLU A 55 -2.30 -15.42 -14.93
CA GLU A 55 -1.40 -15.22 -13.81
C GLU A 55 -0.04 -15.87 -14.07
N GLN A 56 1.04 -15.09 -14.00
CA GLN A 56 2.39 -15.62 -14.25
C GLN A 56 2.89 -16.50 -13.12
N GLU A 57 2.42 -16.28 -11.90
CA GLU A 57 2.82 -17.05 -10.74
C GLU A 57 1.97 -18.33 -10.58
N SER A 58 2.42 -19.21 -9.69
CA SER A 58 1.66 -20.40 -9.31
C SER A 58 0.44 -20.05 -8.45
N ARG A 59 -0.51 -20.98 -8.32
CA ARG A 59 -1.69 -20.83 -7.45
C ARG A 59 -1.33 -20.44 -6.00
N ALA A 60 -0.14 -20.82 -5.53
CA ALA A 60 0.33 -20.43 -4.21
C ALA A 60 0.38 -18.90 -4.02
N ASN A 61 0.60 -18.13 -5.09
CA ASN A 61 0.75 -16.67 -5.06
C ASN A 61 -0.57 -15.87 -5.24
N LEU A 62 -1.75 -16.55 -5.27
CA LEU A 62 -3.05 -15.86 -5.35
C LEU A 62 -3.19 -14.75 -4.29
N GLY A 63 -3.58 -13.56 -4.73
CA GLY A 63 -3.66 -12.36 -3.90
C GLY A 63 -2.46 -11.44 -4.00
N GLY A 64 -1.38 -11.90 -4.68
CA GLY A 64 -0.19 -11.10 -4.97
C GLY A 64 0.45 -10.48 -3.71
N GLN A 65 1.02 -9.30 -3.85
CA GLN A 65 1.71 -8.61 -2.76
C GLN A 65 0.79 -8.21 -1.59
N ALA A 66 -0.55 -8.13 -1.78
CA ALA A 66 -1.49 -7.80 -0.71
C ALA A 66 -1.49 -8.84 0.42
N PHE A 67 -1.17 -10.10 0.11
CA PHE A 67 -1.02 -11.16 1.10
C PHE A 67 0.03 -10.85 2.17
N TRP A 68 1.13 -10.22 1.79
CA TRP A 68 2.25 -9.89 2.68
C TRP A 68 2.01 -8.64 3.53
N SER A 69 0.86 -7.97 3.37
CA SER A 69 0.56 -6.74 4.09
C SER A 69 0.14 -6.99 5.54
N LEU A 70 0.33 -5.99 6.41
CA LEU A 70 -0.24 -5.97 7.76
C LEU A 70 -1.77 -5.91 7.75
N GLY A 71 -2.39 -5.65 6.60
CA GLY A 71 -3.85 -5.64 6.45
C GLY A 71 -4.53 -4.36 6.92
N GLY A 72 -3.82 -3.23 6.87
CA GLY A 72 -4.40 -1.93 7.25
C GLY A 72 -5.30 -1.34 6.16
N LEU A 73 -6.45 -0.81 6.58
CA LEU A 73 -7.46 -0.19 5.72
C LEU A 73 -7.79 1.22 6.20
N PHE A 74 -7.72 2.19 5.30
CA PHE A 74 -8.17 3.56 5.56
C PHE A 74 -9.70 3.61 5.42
N MET A 75 -10.39 3.80 6.54
CA MET A 75 -11.85 3.94 6.57
C MET A 75 -12.26 5.14 7.41
N VAL A 76 -13.43 5.71 7.13
CA VAL A 76 -13.90 6.99 7.66
C VAL A 76 -15.26 6.82 8.36
N GLY A 77 -15.43 7.44 9.54
CA GLY A 77 -16.72 7.48 10.24
C GLY A 77 -17.20 6.16 10.83
N THR A 78 -16.28 5.21 11.05
CA THR A 78 -16.58 3.84 11.47
C THR A 78 -17.06 3.72 12.92
N PRO A 79 -17.72 2.61 13.28
CA PRO A 79 -18.05 2.28 14.67
C PRO A 79 -16.80 2.21 15.57
N GLU A 80 -15.67 1.68 15.05
CA GLU A 80 -14.41 1.55 15.75
C GLU A 80 -13.80 2.92 16.10
N GLN A 81 -13.84 3.86 15.16
CA GLN A 81 -13.43 5.25 15.41
C GLN A 81 -14.31 5.90 16.52
N LYS A 82 -15.61 5.72 16.45
CA LYS A 82 -16.54 6.22 17.47
C LYS A 82 -16.26 5.63 18.85
N LEU A 83 -15.97 4.31 18.90
CA LEU A 83 -15.59 3.62 20.15
C LEU A 83 -14.31 4.21 20.76
N MET A 84 -13.35 4.61 19.93
CA MET A 84 -12.08 5.22 20.34
C MET A 84 -12.17 6.74 20.57
N GLY A 85 -13.37 7.32 20.43
CA GLY A 85 -13.59 8.76 20.62
C GLY A 85 -13.17 9.65 19.45
N ALA A 86 -12.79 9.07 18.31
CA ALA A 86 -12.47 9.81 17.10
C ALA A 86 -13.75 10.21 16.37
N LYS A 87 -13.89 11.51 16.09
CA LYS A 87 -14.98 12.08 15.28
C LYS A 87 -14.46 12.27 13.87
N ASP A 88 -14.97 11.48 12.93
CA ASP A 88 -14.54 11.50 11.54
C ASP A 88 -15.73 11.51 10.58
N TYR A 89 -15.56 12.17 9.43
CA TYR A 89 -16.58 12.31 8.40
C TYR A 89 -15.93 12.63 7.04
N GLU A 90 -16.69 12.46 5.96
CA GLU A 90 -16.21 12.53 4.58
C GLU A 90 -15.46 13.83 4.26
N ASP A 91 -16.01 15.01 4.64
CA ASP A 91 -15.37 16.29 4.30
C ASP A 91 -14.06 16.53 5.05
N LEU A 92 -13.96 16.08 6.32
CA LEU A 92 -12.70 16.11 7.06
C LEU A 92 -11.66 15.20 6.40
N ALA A 93 -12.06 13.99 6.03
CA ALA A 93 -11.18 13.04 5.36
C ALA A 93 -10.71 13.54 3.99
N TRP A 94 -11.60 14.21 3.23
CA TRP A 94 -11.23 14.83 1.97
C TRP A 94 -10.27 16.01 2.13
N THR A 95 -10.48 16.83 3.15
CA THR A 95 -9.55 17.92 3.50
C THR A 95 -8.16 17.36 3.83
N ASP A 96 -8.09 16.34 4.69
CA ASP A 96 -6.82 15.67 5.04
C ASP A 96 -6.15 15.06 3.81
N TRP A 97 -6.94 14.42 2.93
CA TRP A 97 -6.45 13.85 1.69
C TRP A 97 -5.80 14.91 0.79
N GLN A 98 -6.50 16.02 0.53
CA GLN A 98 -5.99 17.10 -0.31
C GLN A 98 -4.73 17.73 0.29
N ASN A 99 -4.69 17.93 1.61
CA ASN A 99 -3.54 18.47 2.31
C ASN A 99 -2.31 17.55 2.24
N SER A 100 -2.52 16.24 2.14
CA SER A 100 -1.44 15.26 2.05
C SER A 100 -0.97 15.01 0.62
N ALA A 101 -1.90 14.97 -0.34
CA ALA A 101 -1.65 14.45 -1.69
C ALA A 101 -0.62 15.26 -2.49
N ASP A 102 -0.52 16.57 -2.27
CA ASP A 102 0.35 17.47 -3.03
C ASP A 102 0.20 17.29 -4.56
N TYR A 103 -1.05 17.41 -5.02
CA TYR A 103 -1.37 17.32 -6.44
C TYR A 103 -0.77 18.49 -7.21
N ASP A 104 -0.35 18.23 -8.44
CA ASP A 104 0.08 19.29 -9.36
C ASP A 104 -1.10 20.17 -9.80
N ASP A 105 -0.80 21.42 -10.14
CA ASP A 105 -1.79 22.37 -10.63
C ASP A 105 -2.27 22.02 -12.05
N GLY A 106 -3.48 22.47 -12.38
CA GLY A 106 -4.05 22.31 -13.71
C GLY A 106 -4.65 20.92 -13.98
N ASP A 107 -4.60 20.52 -15.27
CA ASP A 107 -5.28 19.30 -15.75
C ASP A 107 -4.46 18.04 -15.54
N HIS A 108 -3.20 18.15 -15.13
CA HIS A 108 -2.29 17.00 -14.97
C HIS A 108 -2.81 15.97 -13.97
N ASP A 109 -3.38 16.42 -12.85
CA ASP A 109 -3.99 15.56 -11.84
C ASP A 109 -5.53 15.53 -11.91
N TYR A 110 -6.13 15.75 -13.09
CA TYR A 110 -7.58 15.76 -13.24
C TYR A 110 -8.23 14.42 -12.82
N TRP A 111 -7.80 13.30 -13.40
CA TRP A 111 -8.29 11.98 -13.02
C TRP A 111 -7.82 11.54 -11.63
N PRO A 112 -6.54 11.71 -11.25
CA PRO A 112 -6.07 11.48 -9.90
C PRO A 112 -6.94 12.10 -8.82
N ARG A 113 -7.28 13.39 -8.93
CA ARG A 113 -8.15 14.09 -7.95
C ARG A 113 -9.56 13.52 -7.89
N LYS A 114 -10.15 13.17 -9.03
CA LYS A 114 -11.48 12.55 -9.08
C LYS A 114 -11.48 11.18 -8.41
N TRP A 115 -10.52 10.34 -8.70
CA TRP A 115 -10.38 9.04 -8.07
C TRP A 115 -10.14 9.15 -6.57
N GLY A 116 -9.31 10.08 -6.11
CA GLY A 116 -9.10 10.36 -4.70
C GLY A 116 -10.40 10.76 -3.99
N ARG A 117 -11.21 11.63 -4.61
CA ARG A 117 -12.52 12.02 -4.07
C ARG A 117 -13.49 10.83 -4.00
N GLU A 118 -13.58 10.04 -5.05
CA GLU A 118 -14.45 8.85 -5.07
C GLU A 118 -13.98 7.79 -4.07
N TYR A 119 -12.66 7.62 -3.88
CA TYR A 119 -12.14 6.75 -2.83
C TYR A 119 -12.56 7.21 -1.43
N VAL A 120 -12.45 8.50 -1.12
CA VAL A 120 -12.87 9.04 0.19
C VAL A 120 -14.37 8.82 0.41
N ARG A 121 -15.22 8.99 -0.64
CA ARG A 121 -16.65 8.67 -0.58
C ARG A 121 -16.90 7.20 -0.29
N PHE A 122 -16.21 6.31 -1.00
CA PHE A 122 -16.30 4.86 -0.79
C PHE A 122 -15.86 4.48 0.63
N ALA A 123 -14.74 5.00 1.10
CA ALA A 123 -14.20 4.76 2.44
C ALA A 123 -15.13 5.25 3.55
N SER A 124 -15.94 6.30 3.28
CA SER A 124 -16.86 6.90 4.24
C SER A 124 -18.23 6.22 4.28
N ASN A 125 -18.73 5.79 3.14
CA ASN A 125 -20.14 5.43 3.00
C ASN A 125 -20.39 3.94 2.71
N GLU A 126 -19.41 3.23 2.12
CA GLU A 126 -19.65 1.87 1.61
C GLU A 126 -18.67 0.84 2.17
N MET A 127 -17.36 1.16 2.23
CA MET A 127 -16.28 0.19 2.41
C MET A 127 -16.45 -0.69 3.64
N HIS A 128 -16.77 -0.09 4.80
CA HIS A 128 -16.95 -0.84 6.05
C HIS A 128 -18.10 -1.87 5.93
N GLY A 129 -19.25 -1.46 5.37
CA GLY A 129 -20.41 -2.34 5.15
C GLY A 129 -20.09 -3.45 4.16
N TYR A 130 -19.54 -3.10 3.00
CA TYR A 130 -19.14 -4.03 1.95
C TYR A 130 -18.19 -5.12 2.43
N LEU A 131 -17.13 -4.75 3.14
CA LEU A 131 -16.16 -5.72 3.67
C LEU A 131 -16.75 -6.59 4.79
N LYS A 132 -17.61 -6.02 5.63
CA LYS A 132 -18.32 -6.76 6.67
C LYS A 132 -19.26 -7.81 6.09
N GLU A 133 -19.98 -7.50 5.01
CA GLU A 133 -20.85 -8.46 4.30
C GLU A 133 -20.05 -9.63 3.72
N LEU A 134 -18.83 -9.40 3.25
CA LEU A 134 -17.89 -10.43 2.82
C LEU A 134 -17.25 -11.20 3.98
N GLY A 135 -17.56 -10.84 5.22
CA GLY A 135 -17.07 -11.51 6.43
C GLY A 135 -15.73 -11.02 6.95
N LEU A 136 -15.17 -9.93 6.40
CA LEU A 136 -13.96 -9.33 6.95
C LEU A 136 -14.25 -8.66 8.30
N ARG A 137 -13.30 -8.79 9.23
CA ARG A 137 -13.37 -8.15 10.55
C ARG A 137 -12.12 -7.34 10.79
N VAL A 138 -12.29 -6.17 11.40
CA VAL A 138 -11.20 -5.32 11.88
C VAL A 138 -11.09 -5.40 13.41
N LEU A 139 -9.92 -5.05 13.94
CA LEU A 139 -9.74 -4.93 15.37
C LEU A 139 -10.56 -3.74 15.92
N PRO A 140 -11.01 -3.78 17.19
CA PRO A 140 -11.78 -2.69 17.79
C PRO A 140 -10.94 -1.47 18.14
N THR A 141 -9.76 -1.33 17.54
CA THR A 141 -8.83 -0.22 17.71
C THR A 141 -8.47 0.36 16.36
N VAL A 142 -8.36 1.68 16.30
CA VAL A 142 -7.96 2.40 15.09
C VAL A 142 -6.64 3.11 15.38
N GLY A 143 -5.67 2.96 14.48
CA GLY A 143 -4.35 3.53 14.63
C GLY A 143 -4.07 4.68 13.66
N TRP A 144 -2.90 5.27 13.85
CA TRP A 144 -2.24 6.13 12.90
C TRP A 144 -1.21 5.29 12.17
N ALA A 145 -1.17 5.37 10.88
CA ALA A 145 -0.05 4.82 10.13
C ALA A 145 0.83 5.93 9.57
N GLU A 146 0.22 7.06 9.25
CA GLU A 146 0.91 8.27 8.83
C GLU A 146 0.22 9.46 9.48
N ARG A 147 0.97 10.43 9.95
CA ARG A 147 0.42 11.61 10.62
C ARG A 147 0.44 12.84 9.73
N GLY A 148 1.42 12.92 8.86
CA GLY A 148 1.59 13.95 7.86
C GLY A 148 1.89 15.32 8.47
N SER A 149 2.97 15.93 8.07
CA SER A 149 3.27 17.33 8.38
C SER A 149 4.47 17.87 7.60
N GLY A 150 5.03 17.07 6.69
CA GLY A 150 6.25 17.41 6.00
C GLY A 150 6.09 18.51 4.95
N ASP A 151 6.46 18.21 3.71
CA ASP A 151 6.42 19.18 2.60
C ASP A 151 5.00 19.35 2.00
N ALA A 152 4.01 18.58 2.47
CA ALA A 152 2.63 18.74 2.04
C ALA A 152 2.04 20.10 2.45
N SER A 153 1.02 20.56 1.73
CA SER A 153 0.37 21.86 1.95
C SER A 153 -0.35 21.98 3.30
N GLY A 154 -0.53 20.88 4.03
CA GLY A 154 -1.17 20.84 5.34
C GLY A 154 -1.05 19.47 6.01
N HIS A 155 -1.74 19.31 7.13
CA HIS A 155 -1.75 18.04 7.84
C HIS A 155 -2.46 16.96 7.02
N GLY A 156 -1.94 15.71 7.09
CA GLY A 156 -2.59 14.54 6.56
C GLY A 156 -3.73 14.07 7.45
N ASN A 157 -3.54 13.00 8.23
CA ASN A 157 -4.58 12.50 9.12
C ASN A 157 -4.75 13.36 10.37
N THR A 158 -5.87 14.09 10.49
CA THR A 158 -6.26 14.83 11.73
C THR A 158 -6.88 13.90 12.77
N VAL A 159 -7.34 12.72 12.36
CA VAL A 159 -7.86 11.65 13.23
C VAL A 159 -7.31 10.29 12.79
N PRO A 160 -7.25 9.29 13.70
CA PRO A 160 -6.81 7.95 13.32
C PRO A 160 -7.81 7.29 12.37
N ARG A 161 -7.31 6.73 11.24
CA ARG A 161 -8.12 6.08 10.19
C ARG A 161 -7.61 4.71 9.78
N PHE A 162 -6.50 4.25 10.35
CA PHE A 162 -5.89 2.98 10.01
C PHE A 162 -6.55 1.84 10.81
N HIS A 163 -7.42 1.08 10.12
CA HIS A 163 -8.13 -0.08 10.68
C HIS A 163 -7.36 -1.35 10.37
N LEU A 164 -6.95 -2.04 11.40
CA LEU A 164 -6.16 -3.26 11.26
C LEU A 164 -7.07 -4.48 11.11
N THR A 165 -6.92 -5.21 10.01
CA THR A 165 -7.70 -6.43 9.73
C THR A 165 -7.30 -7.56 10.66
N TRP A 166 -8.27 -8.22 11.28
CA TRP A 166 -8.08 -9.46 12.03
C TRP A 166 -7.80 -10.62 11.07
N GLY A 167 -6.54 -11.02 10.96
CA GLY A 167 -6.02 -11.98 9.98
C GLY A 167 -5.13 -11.33 8.92
N THR A 168 -4.82 -10.03 9.06
CA THR A 168 -3.87 -9.25 8.23
C THR A 168 -4.14 -9.36 6.71
N GLY A 169 -3.13 -9.23 5.86
CA GLY A 169 -3.24 -9.33 4.40
C GLY A 169 -3.86 -10.63 3.88
N PRO A 170 -3.49 -11.80 4.41
CA PRO A 170 -4.15 -13.07 4.07
C PRO A 170 -5.68 -13.03 4.18
N GLU A 171 -6.23 -12.37 5.20
CA GLU A 171 -7.68 -12.26 5.37
C GLU A 171 -8.32 -11.28 4.38
N VAL A 172 -7.64 -10.16 4.09
CA VAL A 172 -8.11 -9.22 3.05
C VAL A 172 -8.19 -9.92 1.69
N VAL A 173 -7.21 -10.76 1.38
CA VAL A 173 -7.22 -11.57 0.15
C VAL A 173 -8.29 -12.65 0.19
N ARG A 174 -8.45 -13.35 1.33
CA ARG A 174 -9.36 -14.49 1.49
C ARG A 174 -10.80 -14.14 1.14
N VAL A 175 -11.30 -13.01 1.61
CA VAL A 175 -12.71 -12.64 1.42
C VAL A 175 -13.11 -12.42 -0.04
N PHE A 176 -12.14 -12.17 -0.93
CA PHE A 176 -12.35 -12.09 -2.38
C PHE A 176 -11.93 -13.37 -3.10
N ARG A 177 -10.86 -14.03 -2.64
CA ARG A 177 -10.38 -15.27 -3.25
C ARG A 177 -11.40 -16.41 -3.15
N GLU A 178 -11.97 -16.64 -1.97
CA GLU A 178 -12.90 -17.75 -1.75
C GLU A 178 -14.14 -17.70 -2.66
N PRO A 179 -14.85 -16.56 -2.83
CA PRO A 179 -15.94 -16.46 -3.78
C PRO A 179 -15.51 -16.73 -5.24
N VAL A 180 -14.33 -16.23 -5.66
CA VAL A 180 -13.80 -16.43 -7.02
C VAL A 180 -13.42 -17.91 -7.24
N GLU A 181 -12.79 -18.58 -6.27
CA GLU A 181 -12.53 -20.03 -6.32
C GLU A 181 -13.83 -20.86 -6.28
N GLY A 182 -14.87 -20.36 -5.61
CA GLY A 182 -16.22 -20.94 -5.66
C GLY A 182 -16.80 -20.87 -7.08
N ALA A 183 -16.63 -19.74 -7.76
CA ALA A 183 -17.05 -19.53 -9.14
C ALA A 183 -16.20 -20.37 -10.14
N GLU A 184 -14.93 -20.61 -9.86
CA GLU A 184 -14.09 -21.54 -10.64
C GLU A 184 -14.69 -22.95 -10.60
N LYS A 185 -15.06 -23.45 -9.41
CA LYS A 185 -15.71 -24.74 -9.24
C LYS A 185 -17.06 -24.83 -9.96
N ALA A 186 -17.75 -23.71 -10.09
CA ALA A 186 -19.02 -23.59 -10.83
C ALA A 186 -18.84 -23.40 -12.34
N GLY A 187 -17.62 -23.31 -12.86
CA GLY A 187 -17.31 -23.13 -14.29
C GLY A 187 -17.55 -21.71 -14.82
N GLN A 188 -17.65 -20.70 -13.96
CA GLN A 188 -17.74 -19.29 -14.32
C GLN A 188 -16.37 -18.60 -14.40
N VAL A 189 -15.38 -19.12 -13.69
CA VAL A 189 -14.00 -18.64 -13.67
C VAL A 189 -13.06 -19.72 -14.14
N GLU A 190 -12.06 -19.32 -14.92
CA GLU A 190 -10.90 -20.13 -15.27
C GLU A 190 -9.63 -19.41 -14.85
N PHE A 191 -8.72 -20.11 -14.14
CA PHE A 191 -7.39 -19.61 -13.86
C PHE A 191 -6.35 -20.25 -14.78
N LYS A 192 -5.61 -19.41 -15.48
CA LYS A 192 -4.42 -19.77 -16.27
C LYS A 192 -3.19 -19.36 -15.47
N PHE A 193 -2.74 -20.25 -14.57
CA PHE A 193 -1.49 -20.06 -13.84
C PHE A 193 -0.29 -20.36 -14.71
N ARG A 194 0.86 -19.79 -14.39
CA ARG A 194 2.09 -19.87 -15.14
C ARG A 194 1.95 -19.39 -16.59
N HIS A 195 1.02 -18.43 -16.81
CA HIS A 195 0.82 -17.77 -18.09
C HIS A 195 1.29 -16.30 -17.95
N ARG A 196 2.42 -15.99 -18.55
CA ARG A 196 3.01 -14.65 -18.54
C ARG A 196 2.54 -13.87 -19.76
N MET A 197 1.84 -12.76 -19.55
CA MET A 197 1.47 -11.83 -20.61
C MET A 197 2.71 -11.11 -21.15
N ASP A 198 2.90 -11.11 -22.47
CA ASP A 198 3.98 -10.39 -23.15
C ASP A 198 3.46 -9.30 -24.11
N GLU A 199 2.19 -9.39 -24.54
CA GLU A 199 1.58 -8.47 -25.49
C GLU A 199 0.06 -8.35 -25.27
N ILE A 200 -0.50 -7.14 -25.47
CA ILE A 200 -1.93 -6.90 -25.61
C ILE A 200 -2.27 -6.92 -27.09
N ILE A 201 -3.28 -7.72 -27.48
CA ILE A 201 -3.79 -7.78 -28.85
C ILE A 201 -4.73 -6.65 -29.09
N VAL A 202 -4.39 -5.77 -30.04
CA VAL A 202 -5.22 -4.63 -30.45
C VAL A 202 -5.69 -4.82 -31.88
N GLU A 203 -7.02 -4.81 -32.11
CA GLU A 203 -7.63 -4.92 -33.43
C GLU A 203 -8.63 -3.78 -33.62
N ASN A 204 -8.50 -3.06 -34.72
CA ASN A 204 -9.36 -1.89 -35.03
C ASN A 204 -9.43 -0.86 -33.90
N GLY A 205 -8.34 -0.65 -33.19
CA GLY A 205 -8.25 0.29 -32.06
C GLY A 205 -8.89 -0.21 -30.77
N ARG A 206 -9.27 -1.48 -30.66
CA ARG A 206 -9.83 -2.12 -29.45
C ARG A 206 -8.89 -3.20 -28.91
N ALA A 207 -8.71 -3.27 -27.61
CA ALA A 207 -8.06 -4.40 -26.96
C ALA A 207 -9.03 -5.60 -26.97
N VAL A 208 -8.56 -6.73 -27.53
CA VAL A 208 -9.38 -7.93 -27.74
C VAL A 208 -8.78 -9.19 -27.10
N GLY A 209 -7.62 -9.09 -26.47
CA GLY A 209 -6.97 -10.23 -25.85
C GLY A 209 -5.51 -10.00 -25.48
N VAL A 210 -4.82 -11.09 -25.12
CA VAL A 210 -3.41 -11.10 -24.77
C VAL A 210 -2.69 -12.26 -25.43
N ARG A 211 -1.37 -12.08 -25.66
CA ARG A 211 -0.40 -13.11 -26.01
C ARG A 211 0.69 -13.19 -24.97
N GLY A 212 1.32 -14.35 -24.89
CA GLY A 212 2.45 -14.54 -24.00
C GLY A 212 2.99 -15.97 -24.03
N MET A 213 3.70 -16.34 -22.97
CA MET A 213 4.34 -17.64 -22.81
C MET A 213 3.77 -18.38 -21.61
N VAL A 214 3.49 -19.67 -21.81
CA VAL A 214 3.29 -20.62 -20.71
C VAL A 214 4.64 -20.90 -20.10
N LEU A 215 4.76 -20.73 -18.79
CA LEU A 215 5.97 -21.02 -18.03
C LEU A 215 5.90 -22.41 -17.41
N ALA A 216 7.05 -23.02 -17.20
CA ALA A 216 7.14 -24.30 -16.49
C ALA A 216 6.56 -24.21 -15.09
N ASP A 217 5.98 -25.31 -14.60
CA ASP A 217 5.46 -25.40 -13.23
C ASP A 217 6.54 -25.08 -12.20
N ASP A 218 6.14 -24.43 -11.14
CA ASP A 218 7.03 -24.07 -10.04
C ASP A 218 6.39 -24.45 -8.69
N PRO A 219 7.00 -25.40 -7.95
CA PRO A 219 6.47 -25.86 -6.66
C PRO A 219 6.90 -24.98 -5.48
N ARG A 220 7.68 -23.93 -5.73
CA ARG A 220 8.19 -23.08 -4.65
C ARG A 220 7.06 -22.42 -3.85
N PRO A 221 7.30 -22.21 -2.55
CA PRO A 221 6.36 -21.51 -1.67
C PRO A 221 6.07 -20.08 -2.14
N ARG A 222 4.99 -19.53 -1.65
CA ARG A 222 4.59 -18.15 -1.90
C ARG A 222 5.73 -17.17 -1.60
N GLY A 223 5.97 -16.26 -2.55
CA GLY A 223 6.92 -15.16 -2.43
C GLY A 223 8.34 -15.49 -2.84
N GLU A 224 8.73 -16.76 -2.86
CA GLU A 224 10.02 -17.14 -3.44
C GLU A 224 10.04 -16.85 -4.94
N ALA A 225 11.22 -16.48 -5.45
CA ALA A 225 11.40 -16.19 -6.86
C ALA A 225 11.12 -17.42 -7.73
N SER A 226 10.13 -17.33 -8.62
CA SER A 226 9.74 -18.41 -9.52
C SER A 226 10.68 -18.56 -10.70
N ASN A 227 10.76 -19.76 -11.29
CA ASN A 227 11.45 -19.92 -12.58
C ASN A 227 10.70 -19.14 -13.68
N ASN A 228 11.43 -18.81 -14.75
CA ASN A 228 10.88 -18.16 -15.95
C ASN A 228 11.07 -19.02 -17.20
N ASP A 229 11.19 -20.34 -17.04
CA ASP A 229 11.42 -21.28 -18.13
C ASP A 229 10.19 -21.33 -19.05
N GLU A 230 10.36 -20.91 -20.29
CA GLU A 230 9.30 -20.82 -21.29
C GLU A 230 9.03 -22.19 -21.94
N LEU A 231 7.76 -22.58 -22.04
CA LEU A 231 7.33 -23.83 -22.66
C LEU A 231 6.75 -23.60 -24.06
N GLU A 232 5.61 -22.92 -24.14
CA GLU A 232 4.90 -22.71 -25.40
C GLU A 232 4.18 -21.35 -25.40
N PRO A 233 3.97 -20.74 -26.58
CA PRO A 233 3.19 -19.51 -26.68
C PRO A 233 1.70 -19.78 -26.46
N PHE A 234 0.99 -18.78 -25.95
CA PHE A 234 -0.47 -18.78 -25.87
C PHE A 234 -1.09 -17.49 -26.44
N GLU A 235 -2.32 -17.60 -26.85
CA GLU A 235 -3.19 -16.46 -27.20
C GLU A 235 -4.56 -16.69 -26.57
N ILE A 236 -5.10 -15.68 -25.86
CA ILE A 236 -6.43 -15.71 -25.25
C ILE A 236 -7.17 -14.44 -25.62
N ARG A 237 -8.40 -14.61 -26.14
CA ARG A 237 -9.28 -13.52 -26.56
C ARG A 237 -10.50 -13.42 -25.67
N GLY A 238 -11.01 -12.21 -25.52
CA GLY A 238 -12.20 -11.92 -24.70
C GLY A 238 -12.86 -10.61 -25.05
N HIS A 239 -13.98 -10.36 -24.40
CA HIS A 239 -14.78 -9.17 -24.59
C HIS A 239 -14.12 -7.88 -24.08
N ALA A 240 -13.48 -7.97 -22.92
CA ALA A 240 -12.76 -6.87 -22.27
C ALA A 240 -11.51 -7.40 -21.58
N LEU A 241 -10.50 -6.55 -21.48
CA LEU A 241 -9.21 -6.83 -20.86
C LEU A 241 -9.00 -5.91 -19.65
N VAL A 242 -8.77 -6.49 -18.47
CA VAL A 242 -8.46 -5.79 -17.23
C VAL A 242 -7.00 -6.05 -16.86
N ILE A 243 -6.20 -5.01 -16.74
CA ILE A 243 -4.82 -5.09 -16.26
C ILE A 243 -4.79 -4.80 -14.76
N SER A 244 -4.25 -5.75 -13.97
CA SER A 244 -4.15 -5.66 -12.50
C SER A 244 -2.83 -6.23 -11.97
N THR A 245 -1.75 -5.98 -12.72
CA THR A 245 -0.42 -6.63 -12.58
C THR A 245 0.48 -6.04 -11.49
N GLY A 246 0.01 -5.07 -10.71
CA GLY A 246 0.81 -4.42 -9.66
C GLY A 246 1.75 -3.34 -10.18
N GLY A 247 2.77 -2.99 -9.38
CA GLY A 247 3.71 -1.90 -9.65
C GLY A 247 5.14 -2.39 -9.92
N ILE A 248 6.14 -1.55 -9.59
CA ILE A 248 7.56 -1.76 -9.90
C ILE A 248 8.42 -2.15 -8.69
N GLY A 249 7.84 -2.20 -7.48
CA GLY A 249 8.61 -2.23 -6.22
C GLY A 249 9.56 -3.42 -6.04
N GLY A 250 9.37 -4.54 -6.77
CA GLY A 250 10.26 -5.70 -6.78
C GLY A 250 11.40 -5.60 -7.80
N ASN A 251 11.35 -4.60 -8.69
CA ASN A 251 12.37 -4.35 -9.71
C ASN A 251 13.19 -3.11 -9.34
N VAL A 252 14.30 -3.31 -8.66
CA VAL A 252 15.17 -2.23 -8.16
C VAL A 252 15.70 -1.35 -9.30
N ASP A 253 16.01 -1.93 -10.46
CA ASP A 253 16.51 -1.17 -11.61
C ASP A 253 15.43 -0.22 -12.15
N LYS A 254 14.18 -0.68 -12.21
CA LYS A 254 13.03 0.14 -12.61
C LYS A 254 12.75 1.26 -11.58
N VAL A 255 12.89 0.96 -10.28
CA VAL A 255 12.79 1.96 -9.22
C VAL A 255 13.87 3.04 -9.39
N ARG A 256 15.12 2.66 -9.71
CA ARG A 256 16.22 3.61 -9.97
C ARG A 256 15.97 4.46 -11.20
N GLU A 257 15.48 3.85 -12.29
CA GLU A 257 15.14 4.54 -13.54
C GLU A 257 14.11 5.67 -13.31
N MET A 258 13.13 5.42 -12.44
CA MET A 258 12.00 6.31 -12.16
C MET A 258 12.19 7.18 -10.90
N TRP A 259 13.35 7.10 -10.25
CA TRP A 259 13.62 7.80 -8.99
C TRP A 259 13.57 9.32 -9.16
N PRO A 260 12.79 10.07 -8.37
CA PRO A 260 12.65 11.52 -8.48
C PRO A 260 13.81 12.25 -7.77
N GLU A 261 14.99 12.31 -8.38
CA GLU A 261 16.19 12.91 -7.78
C GLU A 261 16.00 14.39 -7.41
N ASP A 262 15.20 15.12 -8.16
CA ASP A 262 14.86 16.52 -7.89
C ASP A 262 14.13 16.72 -6.57
N ARG A 263 13.27 15.74 -6.18
CA ARG A 263 12.52 15.79 -4.93
C ARG A 263 13.26 15.15 -3.76
N TRP A 264 13.90 13.99 -3.98
CA TRP A 264 14.44 13.16 -2.90
C TRP A 264 15.97 13.14 -2.81
N GLY A 265 16.69 13.79 -3.75
CA GLY A 265 18.13 13.65 -3.90
C GLY A 265 18.51 12.34 -4.60
N PRO A 266 19.80 12.01 -4.67
CA PRO A 266 20.29 10.84 -5.41
C PRO A 266 19.68 9.53 -4.88
N CYS A 267 19.40 8.61 -5.81
CA CYS A 267 18.89 7.29 -5.44
C CYS A 267 19.92 6.53 -4.59
N PRO A 268 19.55 5.96 -3.44
CA PRO A 268 20.45 5.18 -2.61
C PRO A 268 21.12 4.03 -3.38
N LYS A 269 22.38 3.77 -3.08
CA LYS A 269 23.12 2.64 -3.65
C LYS A 269 22.48 1.31 -3.25
N ASP A 270 22.11 1.18 -1.97
CA ASP A 270 21.56 -0.04 -1.40
C ASP A 270 20.08 0.19 -1.05
N LEU A 271 19.21 -0.50 -1.82
CA LEU A 271 17.78 -0.54 -1.60
C LEU A 271 17.40 -1.94 -1.11
N VAL A 272 16.51 -2.01 -0.12
CA VAL A 272 15.88 -3.28 0.27
C VAL A 272 14.47 -3.35 -0.30
N THR A 273 14.00 -4.57 -0.64
CA THR A 273 12.71 -4.76 -1.34
C THR A 273 11.61 -5.18 -0.38
N GLY A 274 10.53 -4.40 -0.33
CA GLY A 274 9.37 -4.69 0.51
C GLY A 274 8.28 -5.52 -0.18
N VAL A 275 8.53 -6.01 -1.40
CA VAL A 275 7.59 -6.80 -2.21
C VAL A 275 8.35 -7.87 -2.99
N PRO A 276 7.70 -9.02 -3.34
CA PRO A 276 8.33 -10.08 -4.13
C PRO A 276 8.80 -9.60 -5.51
N GLU A 277 9.77 -10.30 -6.09
CA GLU A 277 10.42 -10.01 -7.36
C GLU A 277 9.43 -9.89 -8.54
N HIS A 278 8.35 -10.68 -8.54
CA HIS A 278 7.33 -10.64 -9.60
C HIS A 278 6.52 -9.34 -9.67
N VAL A 279 6.72 -8.41 -8.74
CA VAL A 279 6.17 -7.03 -8.80
C VAL A 279 7.15 -6.17 -9.60
N ASP A 280 7.27 -6.45 -10.89
CA ASP A 280 8.38 -6.04 -11.75
C ASP A 280 8.08 -4.89 -12.73
N GLY A 281 6.81 -4.46 -12.83
CA GLY A 281 6.38 -3.37 -13.71
C GLY A 281 6.17 -3.76 -15.18
N ARG A 282 6.31 -5.04 -15.54
CA ARG A 282 6.09 -5.50 -16.93
C ARG A 282 4.73 -5.10 -17.48
N GLY A 283 3.67 -5.31 -16.70
CA GLY A 283 2.32 -4.96 -17.13
C GLY A 283 2.14 -3.48 -17.45
N ILE A 284 2.77 -2.57 -16.71
CA ILE A 284 2.77 -1.13 -17.00
C ILE A 284 3.39 -0.90 -18.38
N THR A 285 4.59 -1.43 -18.62
CA THR A 285 5.32 -1.26 -19.89
C THR A 285 4.57 -1.87 -21.09
N ILE A 286 3.93 -3.04 -20.92
CA ILE A 286 3.16 -3.70 -21.97
C ILE A 286 1.91 -2.89 -22.31
N THR A 287 1.24 -2.31 -21.30
CA THR A 287 0.03 -1.50 -21.48
C THR A 287 0.35 -0.18 -22.22
N GLU A 288 1.47 0.46 -21.87
CA GLU A 288 1.98 1.63 -22.60
C GLU A 288 2.28 1.31 -24.07
N LYS A 289 3.00 0.21 -24.33
CA LYS A 289 3.30 -0.23 -25.69
C LYS A 289 2.07 -0.51 -26.54
N ALA A 290 0.97 -0.92 -25.94
CA ALA A 290 -0.31 -1.10 -26.60
C ALA A 290 -0.98 0.23 -26.99
N GLY A 291 -0.54 1.37 -26.42
CA GLY A 291 -1.04 2.72 -26.72
C GLY A 291 -1.83 3.39 -25.60
N ALA A 292 -1.83 2.83 -24.39
CA ALA A 292 -2.41 3.50 -23.23
C ALA A 292 -1.48 4.59 -22.71
N ASN A 293 -2.05 5.67 -22.18
CA ASN A 293 -1.31 6.77 -21.58
C ASN A 293 -0.80 6.38 -20.18
N LEU A 294 0.46 6.71 -19.90
CA LEU A 294 1.04 6.64 -18.56
C LEU A 294 1.22 8.06 -18.02
N VAL A 295 0.89 8.25 -16.75
CA VAL A 295 1.09 9.53 -16.06
C VAL A 295 1.75 9.29 -14.70
N ASN A 296 2.45 10.30 -14.18
CA ASN A 296 3.01 10.32 -12.83
C ASN A 296 4.00 9.17 -12.54
N THR A 297 4.73 8.70 -13.53
CA THR A 297 5.61 7.51 -13.42
C THR A 297 6.75 7.69 -12.41
N ASP A 298 7.11 8.92 -12.09
CA ASP A 298 8.10 9.32 -11.09
C ASP A 298 7.52 9.39 -9.66
N ARG A 299 6.22 9.12 -9.47
CA ARG A 299 5.58 9.11 -8.16
C ARG A 299 5.61 7.73 -7.54
N MET A 300 6.24 7.65 -6.38
CA MET A 300 6.45 6.40 -5.64
C MET A 300 6.23 6.63 -4.14
N TRP A 301 6.00 5.53 -3.42
CA TRP A 301 5.92 5.52 -1.97
C TRP A 301 6.88 4.47 -1.43
N HIS A 302 8.02 4.92 -0.96
CA HIS A 302 9.05 4.11 -0.33
C HIS A 302 9.22 4.50 1.13
N TYR A 303 9.84 3.64 1.91
CA TYR A 303 9.99 3.87 3.34
C TYR A 303 11.46 4.03 3.72
N PRO A 304 11.81 5.10 4.46
CA PRO A 304 13.16 5.24 5.00
C PRO A 304 13.41 4.39 6.27
N GLU A 305 12.41 3.66 6.77
CA GLU A 305 12.50 2.80 7.96
C GLU A 305 12.64 1.32 7.61
N GLY A 306 13.31 0.99 6.52
CA GLY A 306 13.59 -0.38 6.09
C GLY A 306 14.75 -1.00 6.84
N MET A 307 14.67 -2.32 7.08
CA MET A 307 15.75 -3.15 7.59
C MET A 307 15.92 -4.38 6.70
N ILE A 308 17.11 -4.94 6.65
CA ILE A 308 17.38 -6.24 6.04
C ILE A 308 16.64 -7.31 6.86
N ASN A 309 15.84 -8.14 6.17
CA ASN A 309 15.17 -9.24 6.86
C ASN A 309 16.17 -10.36 7.16
N TRP A 310 16.30 -10.72 8.43
CA TRP A 310 17.17 -11.81 8.89
C TRP A 310 16.70 -13.19 8.39
N ASP A 311 15.42 -13.33 8.01
CA ASP A 311 14.80 -14.55 7.46
C ASP A 311 14.11 -14.20 6.12
N PRO A 312 14.89 -13.97 5.05
CA PRO A 312 14.37 -13.46 3.78
C PRO A 312 13.57 -14.51 3.01
N ILE A 313 12.42 -14.09 2.44
CA ILE A 313 11.56 -14.92 1.58
C ILE A 313 11.92 -14.72 0.10
N TRP A 314 12.34 -13.52 -0.27
CA TRP A 314 12.78 -13.18 -1.64
C TRP A 314 14.11 -12.44 -1.62
N PRO A 315 14.80 -12.32 -2.75
CA PRO A 315 16.07 -11.59 -2.83
C PRO A 315 15.92 -10.12 -2.39
N GLY A 316 16.82 -9.67 -1.52
CA GLY A 316 16.79 -8.29 -0.99
C GLY A 316 15.61 -7.98 -0.07
N HIS A 317 14.93 -9.00 0.46
CA HIS A 317 13.76 -8.83 1.32
C HIS A 317 14.05 -7.92 2.52
N GLY A 318 13.34 -6.79 2.55
CA GLY A 318 13.39 -5.84 3.65
C GLY A 318 12.07 -5.77 4.41
N ILE A 319 12.18 -5.47 5.70
CA ILE A 319 11.03 -5.27 6.61
C ILE A 319 11.01 -3.81 7.06
N ARG A 320 9.82 -3.20 7.07
CA ARG A 320 9.64 -1.87 7.63
C ARG A 320 9.41 -1.93 9.12
N ILE A 321 10.13 -1.10 9.88
CA ILE A 321 9.69 -0.73 11.22
C ILE A 321 8.49 0.22 11.08
N ILE A 322 7.38 -0.08 11.76
CA ILE A 322 6.29 0.87 11.96
C ILE A 322 6.52 1.48 13.35
N PRO A 323 7.22 2.62 13.46
CA PRO A 323 7.69 3.11 14.74
C PRO A 323 6.61 3.87 15.50
N GLY A 324 6.78 3.93 16.82
CA GLY A 324 6.22 5.01 17.63
C GLY A 324 7.16 6.22 17.59
N PRO A 325 6.78 7.34 18.23
CA PRO A 325 7.45 8.62 18.02
C PRO A 325 8.72 8.84 18.84
N SER A 326 9.14 7.90 19.72
CA SER A 326 10.11 8.20 20.78
C SER A 326 11.58 7.98 20.41
N SER A 327 11.86 7.16 19.38
CA SER A 327 13.24 6.96 18.90
C SER A 327 13.81 8.29 18.36
N MET A 328 15.07 8.57 18.65
CA MET A 328 15.77 9.69 18.04
C MET A 328 16.24 9.29 16.64
N TRP A 329 15.86 10.04 15.62
CA TRP A 329 16.24 9.77 14.24
C TRP A 329 17.46 10.59 13.85
N LEU A 330 18.52 9.91 13.41
CA LEU A 330 19.76 10.51 12.96
C LEU A 330 19.99 10.19 11.47
N ASP A 331 20.62 11.09 10.75
CA ASP A 331 21.17 10.79 9.43
C ASP A 331 22.41 9.87 9.54
N ALA A 332 22.99 9.49 8.42
CA ALA A 332 24.13 8.59 8.36
C ALA A 332 25.36 9.11 9.14
N ALA A 333 25.54 10.43 9.21
CA ALA A 333 26.63 11.09 9.93
C ALA A 333 26.32 11.32 11.43
N GLY A 334 25.22 10.79 11.95
CA GLY A 334 24.84 10.93 13.35
C GLY A 334 24.19 12.27 13.72
N LYS A 335 23.82 13.10 12.75
CA LYS A 335 23.11 14.34 13.01
C LYS A 335 21.61 14.08 13.10
N ARG A 336 20.98 14.56 14.18
CA ARG A 336 19.53 14.44 14.40
C ARG A 336 18.75 15.13 13.28
N LEU A 337 17.75 14.45 12.73
CA LEU A 337 16.82 15.03 11.79
C LEU A 337 16.07 16.22 12.43
N PRO A 338 15.55 17.17 11.63
CA PRO A 338 14.67 18.22 12.12
C PRO A 338 13.58 17.65 13.03
N THR A 339 13.27 18.34 14.12
CA THR A 339 12.41 17.79 15.18
C THR A 339 10.97 17.51 14.76
N ASN A 340 10.52 18.02 13.63
CA ASN A 340 9.24 17.68 12.99
C ASN A 340 9.30 16.42 12.13
N LEU A 341 10.51 15.93 11.77
CA LEU A 341 10.74 14.67 11.07
C LEU A 341 11.09 13.57 12.09
N PHE A 342 10.19 13.30 13.01
CA PHE A 342 10.32 12.21 13.99
C PHE A 342 9.70 10.92 13.43
N PRO A 343 10.06 9.73 13.99
CA PRO A 343 9.52 8.46 13.50
C PRO A 343 7.99 8.44 13.43
N GLY A 344 7.44 8.06 12.27
CA GLY A 344 6.00 8.00 12.01
C GLY A 344 5.31 9.35 11.79
N SER A 345 6.08 10.45 11.55
CA SER A 345 5.50 11.76 11.22
C SER A 345 5.13 11.86 9.74
N ASP A 346 6.12 11.80 8.87
CA ASP A 346 5.96 11.90 7.41
C ASP A 346 7.10 11.14 6.73
N ASN A 347 6.75 10.04 6.05
CA ASN A 347 7.73 9.14 5.45
C ASN A 347 8.49 9.79 4.30
N LEU A 348 7.79 10.46 3.38
CA LEU A 348 8.45 11.00 2.19
C LEU A 348 9.26 12.25 2.51
N ALA A 349 8.81 13.09 3.44
CA ALA A 349 9.61 14.22 3.89
C ALA A 349 10.90 13.75 4.60
N ALA A 350 10.81 12.70 5.41
CA ALA A 350 12.00 12.09 6.03
C ALA A 350 12.91 11.44 4.97
N LEU A 351 12.34 10.70 4.00
CA LEU A 351 13.08 10.12 2.88
C LEU A 351 13.82 11.21 2.08
N ALA A 352 13.13 12.29 1.72
CA ALA A 352 13.71 13.41 0.99
C ALA A 352 14.83 14.11 1.79
N HIS A 353 14.63 14.28 3.11
CA HIS A 353 15.67 14.86 3.96
C HIS A 353 16.93 13.98 3.99
N ILE A 354 16.76 12.67 4.21
CA ILE A 354 17.87 11.70 4.24
C ILE A 354 18.55 11.62 2.88
N GLY A 355 17.81 11.49 1.78
CA GLY A 355 18.35 11.41 0.43
C GLY A 355 19.17 12.64 0.03
N ARG A 356 18.74 13.87 0.42
CA ARG A 356 19.48 15.11 0.18
C ARG A 356 20.80 15.22 0.95
N THR A 357 21.04 14.36 1.96
CA THR A 357 22.36 14.26 2.59
C THR A 357 23.41 13.61 1.69
N GLY A 358 22.95 12.93 0.62
CA GLY A 358 23.82 12.14 -0.27
C GLY A 358 24.13 10.74 0.25
N HIS A 359 23.56 10.37 1.40
CA HIS A 359 23.76 9.07 2.05
C HIS A 359 22.47 8.25 1.98
N GLY A 360 22.61 6.97 1.70
CA GLY A 360 21.46 6.09 1.45
C GLY A 360 20.84 5.45 2.70
N TYR A 361 21.28 5.81 3.92
CA TYR A 361 20.82 5.19 5.15
C TYR A 361 20.72 6.22 6.30
N SER A 362 20.09 5.79 7.39
CA SER A 362 19.91 6.59 8.61
C SER A 362 19.88 5.69 9.85
N TRP A 363 19.73 6.28 11.04
CA TRP A 363 19.75 5.53 12.29
C TRP A 363 18.58 5.89 13.20
N PHE A 364 17.92 4.88 13.78
CA PHE A 364 17.18 5.08 15.01
C PHE A 364 18.09 4.84 16.21
N VAL A 365 18.10 5.78 17.16
CA VAL A 365 18.72 5.61 18.47
C VAL A 365 17.63 5.64 19.54
N LEU A 366 17.59 4.60 20.36
CA LEU A 366 16.54 4.36 21.36
C LEU A 366 17.08 3.54 22.53
N ASN A 367 16.24 3.27 23.51
CA ASN A 367 16.53 2.28 24.55
C ASN A 367 15.54 1.10 24.49
N GLN A 368 15.82 0.03 25.23
CA GLN A 368 15.03 -1.19 25.25
C GLN A 368 13.54 -0.91 25.52
N HIS A 369 13.22 0.01 26.44
CA HIS A 369 11.85 0.33 26.78
C HIS A 369 11.05 0.91 25.59
N ILE A 370 11.69 1.70 24.72
CA ILE A 370 11.07 2.21 23.50
C ILE A 370 10.84 1.06 22.52
N ALA A 371 11.81 0.17 22.33
CA ALA A 371 11.66 -1.00 21.47
C ALA A 371 10.48 -1.89 21.92
N ASP A 372 10.40 -2.18 23.22
CA ASP A 372 9.35 -3.00 23.81
C ASP A 372 7.95 -2.39 23.62
N LYS A 373 7.85 -1.06 23.69
CA LYS A 373 6.57 -0.37 23.71
C LYS A 373 6.08 0.07 22.34
N GLU A 374 6.99 0.45 21.45
CA GLU A 374 6.66 1.18 20.24
C GLU A 374 6.91 0.41 18.94
N PHE A 375 7.79 -0.59 18.95
CA PHE A 375 8.16 -1.26 17.72
C PHE A 375 7.13 -2.31 17.32
N ILE A 376 6.66 -2.19 16.09
CA ILE A 376 5.89 -3.18 15.35
C ILE A 376 6.51 -3.24 13.95
N PHE A 377 6.52 -4.42 13.35
CA PHE A 377 7.01 -4.60 11.99
C PHE A 377 5.86 -4.72 10.99
N SER A 378 6.10 -4.25 9.77
CA SER A 378 5.18 -4.51 8.65
C SER A 378 5.25 -5.98 8.25
N GLY A 379 4.22 -6.43 7.55
CA GLY A 379 4.18 -7.79 7.02
C GLY A 379 3.29 -8.73 7.82
N SER A 380 2.56 -9.59 7.12
CA SER A 380 1.73 -10.64 7.71
C SER A 380 2.56 -11.73 8.40
N GLU A 381 3.76 -12.00 7.86
CA GLU A 381 4.74 -12.97 8.36
C GLU A 381 5.38 -12.51 9.68
N GLN A 382 5.51 -11.20 9.90
CA GLN A 382 6.06 -10.64 11.14
C GLN A 382 5.01 -10.53 12.27
N ASN A 383 3.73 -10.78 11.97
CA ASN A 383 2.61 -10.64 12.90
C ASN A 383 1.75 -11.91 12.99
N PRO A 384 2.34 -13.07 13.36
CA PRO A 384 1.61 -14.34 13.41
C PRO A 384 0.50 -14.36 14.48
N ASP A 385 0.53 -13.48 15.47
CA ASP A 385 -0.53 -13.28 16.44
C ASP A 385 -1.83 -12.78 15.78
N LEU A 386 -1.70 -11.82 14.85
CA LEU A 386 -2.81 -11.26 14.10
C LEU A 386 -3.18 -12.12 12.90
N THR A 387 -2.20 -12.60 12.16
CA THR A 387 -2.38 -13.41 10.94
C THR A 387 -3.06 -14.74 11.23
N ASP A 388 -2.65 -15.44 12.29
CA ASP A 388 -3.26 -16.71 12.75
C ASP A 388 -4.55 -16.49 13.57
N LYS A 389 -4.96 -15.25 13.76
CA LYS A 389 -6.14 -14.89 14.58
C LYS A 389 -6.07 -15.46 16.01
N SER A 390 -4.88 -15.44 16.62
CA SER A 390 -4.62 -16.03 17.92
C SER A 390 -4.77 -15.02 19.05
N ILE A 391 -5.91 -15.03 19.74
CA ILE A 391 -6.15 -14.19 20.92
C ILE A 391 -5.09 -14.45 22.02
N LYS A 392 -4.62 -15.70 22.16
CA LYS A 392 -3.58 -16.05 23.14
C LYS A 392 -2.24 -15.37 22.83
N LYS A 393 -1.81 -15.39 21.55
CA LYS A 393 -0.57 -14.71 21.11
C LYS A 393 -0.73 -13.19 21.26
N LEU A 394 -1.88 -12.63 20.88
CA LEU A 394 -2.17 -11.20 20.99
C LEU A 394 -2.18 -10.74 22.47
N ALA A 395 -2.77 -11.51 23.39
CA ALA A 395 -2.73 -11.19 24.82
C ALA A 395 -1.28 -11.21 25.37
N GLY A 396 -0.45 -12.13 24.88
CA GLY A 396 0.99 -12.16 25.20
C GLY A 396 1.74 -10.90 24.75
N LYS A 397 1.36 -10.32 23.63
CA LYS A 397 1.95 -9.08 23.09
C LYS A 397 1.64 -7.84 23.96
N LEU A 398 0.53 -7.85 24.69
CA LEU A 398 0.17 -6.77 25.62
C LEU A 398 0.86 -6.91 26.99
N GLY A 399 1.61 -7.99 27.20
CA GLY A 399 2.40 -8.25 28.40
C GLY A 399 3.70 -7.43 28.44
N PRO A 400 4.47 -7.53 29.55
CA PRO A 400 5.80 -6.90 29.64
C PRO A 400 6.81 -7.65 28.76
N GLY A 401 7.76 -6.90 28.18
CA GLY A 401 8.88 -7.42 27.40
C GLY A 401 8.76 -7.18 25.90
N THR A 402 9.83 -7.54 25.19
CA THR A 402 9.97 -7.32 23.76
C THR A 402 9.05 -8.24 22.96
N HIS A 403 8.36 -7.69 21.97
CA HIS A 403 7.56 -8.49 21.02
C HIS A 403 8.44 -9.54 20.33
N PRO A 404 7.98 -10.80 20.17
CA PRO A 404 8.82 -11.88 19.64
C PRO A 404 9.49 -11.58 18.29
N ALA A 405 8.79 -10.93 17.35
CA ALA A 405 9.39 -10.52 16.09
C ALA A 405 10.50 -9.48 16.28
N VAL A 406 10.30 -8.48 17.16
CA VAL A 406 11.32 -7.47 17.46
C VAL A 406 12.54 -8.13 18.09
N LYS A 407 12.29 -9.06 19.05
CA LYS A 407 13.40 -9.81 19.68
C LYS A 407 14.18 -10.64 18.67
N ALA A 408 13.52 -11.29 17.72
CA ALA A 408 14.19 -12.06 16.67
C ALA A 408 15.12 -11.19 15.81
N PHE A 409 14.70 -9.96 15.47
CA PHE A 409 15.57 -9.00 14.79
C PHE A 409 16.71 -8.49 15.65
N MET A 410 16.49 -8.27 16.95
CA MET A 410 17.58 -7.90 17.89
C MET A 410 18.61 -9.01 18.04
N ASP A 411 18.19 -10.27 17.97
CA ASP A 411 19.06 -11.44 18.17
C ASP A 411 19.78 -11.86 16.87
N ASN A 412 19.20 -11.64 15.67
CA ASN A 412 19.67 -12.19 14.41
C ASN A 412 19.82 -11.14 13.28
N GLY A 413 19.31 -9.92 13.45
CA GLY A 413 19.33 -8.91 12.38
C GLY A 413 20.67 -8.18 12.31
N ASP A 414 21.21 -8.06 11.10
CA ASP A 414 22.51 -7.40 10.85
C ASP A 414 22.47 -5.88 11.11
N ASP A 415 21.29 -5.26 11.06
CA ASP A 415 21.11 -3.81 11.21
C ASP A 415 21.04 -3.33 12.68
N TRP A 416 21.14 -4.23 13.66
CA TRP A 416 20.92 -3.92 15.07
C TRP A 416 22.21 -3.95 15.86
N VAL A 417 22.47 -2.87 16.64
CA VAL A 417 23.56 -2.83 17.61
C VAL A 417 23.02 -2.43 18.99
N ILE A 418 23.53 -3.08 20.02
CA ILE A 418 23.10 -2.91 21.41
C ILE A 418 24.33 -2.67 22.30
N ALA A 419 24.25 -1.68 23.20
CA ALA A 419 25.34 -1.35 24.13
C ALA A 419 24.78 -0.73 25.42
N ASP A 420 25.57 -0.83 26.49
CA ASP A 420 25.21 -0.25 27.78
C ASP A 420 25.60 1.23 27.87
N THR A 421 26.56 1.68 27.08
CA THR A 421 27.02 3.08 27.03
C THR A 421 26.80 3.68 25.64
N LEU A 422 26.71 5.00 25.58
CA LEU A 422 26.53 5.70 24.30
C LEU A 422 27.79 5.62 23.43
N GLU A 423 28.96 5.65 24.05
CA GLU A 423 30.24 5.55 23.37
C GLU A 423 30.41 4.19 22.69
N ASP A 424 30.11 3.09 23.42
CA ASP A 424 30.12 1.74 22.84
C ASP A 424 29.08 1.58 21.76
N LEU A 425 27.89 2.20 21.92
CA LEU A 425 26.86 2.19 20.88
C LEU A 425 27.37 2.84 19.60
N VAL A 426 27.95 4.05 19.69
CA VAL A 426 28.47 4.77 18.53
C VAL A 426 29.66 4.03 17.89
N ALA A 427 30.54 3.42 18.70
CA ALA A 427 31.62 2.58 18.17
C ALA A 427 31.05 1.43 17.29
N LYS A 428 30.00 0.74 17.75
CA LYS A 428 29.31 -0.32 16.99
C LYS A 428 28.56 0.23 15.77
N MET A 429 27.97 1.43 15.87
CA MET A 429 27.36 2.09 14.70
C MET A 429 28.42 2.35 13.62
N ASN A 430 29.62 2.78 14.00
CA ASN A 430 30.72 3.02 13.06
C ASN A 430 31.26 1.73 12.42
N GLU A 431 31.22 0.60 13.14
CA GLU A 431 31.55 -0.71 12.57
C GLU A 431 30.52 -1.18 11.53
N LEU A 432 29.25 -0.80 11.73
CA LEU A 432 28.14 -1.17 10.86
C LEU A 432 27.87 -0.15 9.73
N GLY A 433 28.42 1.07 9.85
CA GLY A 433 28.23 2.15 8.90
C GLY A 433 28.87 1.87 7.53
N ASP A 434 28.39 2.55 6.50
CA ASP A 434 28.91 2.45 5.14
C ASP A 434 29.57 3.75 4.68
N ASP A 435 30.21 3.71 3.50
CA ASP A 435 30.76 4.86 2.78
C ASP A 435 31.86 5.64 3.52
N GLY A 436 32.46 5.02 4.57
CA GLY A 436 33.52 5.66 5.36
C GLY A 436 33.04 6.86 6.18
N ILE A 437 31.73 6.95 6.45
CA ILE A 437 31.14 7.99 7.29
C ILE A 437 31.34 7.59 8.74
N GLU A 438 31.90 8.51 9.52
CA GLU A 438 32.12 8.32 10.95
C GLU A 438 31.10 9.15 11.75
N VAL A 439 30.38 8.49 12.64
CA VAL A 439 29.47 9.11 13.61
C VAL A 439 30.29 9.57 14.81
N ASP A 440 30.21 10.86 15.16
CA ASP A 440 30.90 11.44 16.31
C ASP A 440 30.07 11.20 17.61
N ALA A 441 30.65 10.47 18.56
CA ALA A 441 30.03 10.15 19.84
C ALA A 441 29.67 11.41 20.65
N GLU A 442 30.54 12.45 20.64
CA GLU A 442 30.25 13.70 21.35
C GLU A 442 29.09 14.49 20.74
N LEU A 443 28.98 14.48 19.41
CA LEU A 443 27.83 15.06 18.72
C LEU A 443 26.54 14.35 19.12
N VAL A 444 26.50 13.01 19.06
CA VAL A 444 25.32 12.23 19.44
C VAL A 444 24.98 12.45 20.91
N ARG A 445 25.97 12.42 21.81
CA ARG A 445 25.80 12.69 23.24
C ARG A 445 25.13 14.04 23.49
N LYS A 446 25.67 15.09 22.86
CA LYS A 446 25.11 16.44 22.97
C LYS A 446 23.66 16.48 22.54
N GLN A 447 23.32 15.87 21.39
CA GLN A 447 21.96 15.86 20.86
C GLN A 447 20.99 15.08 21.76
N VAL A 448 21.43 13.96 22.37
CA VAL A 448 20.64 13.20 23.35
C VAL A 448 20.39 14.04 24.61
N ILE A 449 21.41 14.72 25.14
CA ILE A 449 21.26 15.59 26.32
C ILE A 449 20.32 16.75 26.01
N ASP A 450 20.46 17.40 24.87
CA ASP A 450 19.60 18.51 24.45
C ASP A 450 18.13 18.05 24.29
N ARG A 451 17.89 16.86 23.71
CA ARG A 451 16.56 16.25 23.64
C ARG A 451 16.00 15.96 25.03
N ASP A 452 16.78 15.33 25.88
CA ASP A 452 16.34 14.90 27.21
C ASP A 452 16.06 16.11 28.12
N ALA A 453 16.75 17.23 27.93
CA ALA A 453 16.46 18.50 28.63
C ALA A 453 15.06 19.04 28.29
N GLN A 454 14.53 18.77 27.08
CA GLN A 454 13.18 19.19 26.70
C GLN A 454 12.07 18.42 27.42
N LEU A 455 12.38 17.23 27.97
CA LEU A 455 11.38 16.43 28.72
C LEU A 455 10.95 17.09 30.02
N THR A 456 11.84 17.81 30.68
CA THR A 456 11.60 18.49 31.95
C THR A 456 11.12 19.94 31.76
N ASN A 457 11.17 20.44 30.52
CA ASN A 457 10.79 21.80 30.18
C ASN A 457 9.30 21.86 29.77
N ALA A 458 8.46 22.50 30.59
CA ALA A 458 7.05 22.72 30.28
C ALA A 458 6.81 23.59 29.02
N PHE A 459 7.81 24.37 28.62
CA PHE A 459 7.80 25.26 27.45
C PHE A 459 8.62 24.71 26.29
N SER A 460 8.79 23.40 26.20
CA SER A 460 9.54 22.74 25.13
C SER A 460 9.07 23.20 23.75
N LYS A 461 10.04 23.47 22.87
CA LYS A 461 9.83 23.78 21.45
C LYS A 461 10.20 22.62 20.53
N ASP A 462 10.66 21.51 21.10
CA ASP A 462 10.96 20.28 20.36
C ASP A 462 9.65 19.63 19.90
N ALA A 463 9.43 19.56 18.59
CA ALA A 463 8.19 19.06 18.02
C ALA A 463 7.96 17.57 18.35
N GLN A 464 9.01 16.75 18.33
CA GLN A 464 8.94 15.34 18.70
C GLN A 464 8.48 15.16 20.16
N ILE A 465 9.11 15.87 21.10
CA ILE A 465 8.76 15.77 22.52
C ILE A 465 7.34 16.24 22.79
N ASN A 466 6.92 17.33 22.15
CA ASN A 466 5.55 17.81 22.27
C ASN A 466 4.56 16.80 21.66
N TYR A 467 4.91 16.20 20.52
CA TYR A 467 4.09 15.16 19.91
C TYR A 467 3.94 13.93 20.82
N ILE A 468 5.03 13.40 21.42
CA ILE A 468 4.99 12.28 22.37
C ILE A 468 3.99 12.55 23.51
N ARG A 469 3.98 13.78 24.04
CA ARG A 469 3.06 14.18 25.11
C ARG A 469 1.62 14.18 24.64
N ILE A 470 1.35 14.73 23.45
CA ILE A 470 0.01 14.88 22.88
C ILE A 470 -0.55 13.53 22.40
N ALA A 471 0.27 12.70 21.77
CA ALA A 471 -0.14 11.39 21.27
C ALA A 471 -0.76 10.51 22.36
N ARG A 472 -0.26 10.59 23.59
CA ARG A 472 -0.78 9.83 24.74
C ARG A 472 -2.16 10.29 25.24
N ASN A 473 -2.74 11.36 24.68
CA ASN A 473 -4.15 11.70 24.89
C ASN A 473 -5.09 10.78 24.11
N PHE A 474 -4.60 10.15 23.04
CA PHE A 474 -5.34 9.12 22.33
C PHE A 474 -5.10 7.75 23.00
N LEU A 475 -6.19 7.05 23.34
CA LEU A 475 -6.11 5.81 24.13
C LEU A 475 -5.28 4.71 23.42
N GLY A 476 -5.41 4.58 22.10
CA GLY A 476 -4.65 3.63 21.29
C GLY A 476 -3.14 3.85 21.41
N ASP A 477 -2.68 5.09 21.21
CA ASP A 477 -1.27 5.44 21.34
C ASP A 477 -0.76 5.23 22.77
N LYS A 478 -1.54 5.64 23.77
CA LYS A 478 -1.17 5.49 25.18
C LYS A 478 -0.97 4.03 25.59
N ILE A 479 -1.82 3.12 25.10
CA ILE A 479 -1.75 1.70 25.48
C ILE A 479 -0.67 0.94 24.71
N VAL A 480 -0.54 1.16 23.39
CA VAL A 480 0.22 0.23 22.53
C VAL A 480 1.33 0.88 21.71
N ARG A 481 1.34 2.21 21.49
CA ARG A 481 2.16 2.83 20.45
C ARG A 481 3.05 3.97 20.88
N CYS A 482 2.94 4.47 22.10
CA CYS A 482 3.70 5.62 22.56
C CYS A 482 4.15 5.42 23.99
N ALA A 483 5.46 5.31 24.19
CA ALA A 483 6.08 5.21 25.50
C ALA A 483 5.83 6.49 26.33
N GLU A 484 5.91 6.36 27.64
CA GLU A 484 5.95 7.55 28.49
C GLU A 484 7.20 8.37 28.20
N PRO A 485 7.09 9.71 28.13
CA PRO A 485 8.25 10.56 27.95
C PRO A 485 9.31 10.25 29.02
N HIS A 486 10.48 9.81 28.60
CA HIS A 486 11.62 9.48 29.49
C HIS A 486 12.95 9.80 28.80
N ARG A 487 14.00 9.88 29.59
CA ARG A 487 15.37 10.11 29.08
C ARG A 487 15.86 8.89 28.33
N LEU A 488 16.54 9.10 27.20
CA LEU A 488 17.18 8.01 26.44
C LEU A 488 18.29 7.35 27.27
N LEU A 489 19.04 8.15 28.04
CA LEU A 489 20.16 7.67 28.91
C LEU A 489 19.68 7.26 30.31
N ASP A 490 18.42 6.85 30.48
CA ASP A 490 17.93 6.29 31.74
C ASP A 490 18.28 4.79 31.81
N GLU A 491 19.29 4.43 32.57
CA GLU A 491 19.75 3.04 32.75
C GLU A 491 18.65 2.07 33.20
N LYS A 492 17.60 2.58 33.88
CA LYS A 492 16.43 1.77 34.28
C LYS A 492 15.53 1.37 33.11
N LYS A 493 15.75 1.95 31.95
CA LYS A 493 15.00 1.68 30.71
C LYS A 493 15.67 0.66 29.80
N GLY A 494 16.71 0.01 30.30
CA GLY A 494 17.48 -1.03 29.61
C GLY A 494 18.62 -0.47 28.75
N PRO A 495 19.32 -1.33 28.00
CA PRO A 495 20.43 -0.94 27.17
C PRO A 495 19.99 0.01 26.05
N LEU A 496 20.97 0.72 25.49
CA LEU A 496 20.82 1.54 24.31
C LEU A 496 20.85 0.65 23.06
N ILE A 497 20.09 1.04 22.07
CA ILE A 497 19.94 0.34 20.79
C ILE A 497 20.12 1.36 19.68
N ALA A 498 20.88 1.00 18.64
CA ALA A 498 20.82 1.68 17.36
C ALA A 498 20.38 0.69 16.27
N VAL A 499 19.55 1.17 15.35
CA VAL A 499 19.10 0.39 14.19
C VAL A 499 19.49 1.15 12.95
N LYS A 500 20.27 0.51 12.06
CA LYS A 500 20.55 1.02 10.72
C LYS A 500 19.32 0.87 9.84
N LEU A 501 18.95 1.94 9.17
CA LEU A 501 17.73 2.00 8.36
C LEU A 501 18.09 2.23 6.90
N HIS A 502 17.53 1.40 6.05
CA HIS A 502 17.67 1.46 4.60
C HIS A 502 16.39 1.98 3.95
N VAL A 503 16.51 2.46 2.73
CA VAL A 503 15.32 2.77 1.92
C VAL A 503 14.70 1.47 1.40
N LEU A 504 13.46 1.24 1.79
CA LEU A 504 12.69 0.06 1.41
C LEU A 504 11.75 0.42 0.27
N THR A 505 11.92 -0.27 -0.88
CA THR A 505 11.02 -0.10 -2.02
C THR A 505 9.64 -0.66 -1.71
N ARG A 506 8.56 0.00 -2.16
CA ARG A 506 7.23 -0.49 -1.84
C ARG A 506 6.20 -0.28 -2.93
N LYS A 507 5.81 0.98 -3.23
CA LYS A 507 4.63 1.28 -4.05
C LYS A 507 4.95 2.21 -5.21
N THR A 508 4.31 1.92 -6.33
CA THR A 508 4.15 2.83 -7.45
C THR A 508 2.90 3.66 -7.22
N LEU A 509 2.98 4.98 -7.33
CA LEU A 509 1.83 5.87 -7.18
C LEU A 509 1.28 6.33 -8.52
N GLY A 510 2.10 6.38 -9.58
CA GLY A 510 1.68 6.65 -10.95
C GLY A 510 1.30 5.39 -11.72
N GLY A 511 1.04 5.51 -13.01
CA GLY A 511 0.76 4.37 -13.90
C GLY A 511 -0.23 4.69 -15.01
N VAL A 512 -0.99 3.68 -15.45
CA VAL A 512 -1.97 3.79 -16.53
C VAL A 512 -3.07 4.78 -16.15
N GLU A 513 -3.22 5.83 -16.97
CA GLU A 513 -4.30 6.80 -16.80
C GLU A 513 -5.66 6.17 -17.10
N THR A 514 -6.62 6.38 -16.19
CA THR A 514 -7.97 5.81 -16.34
C THR A 514 -9.05 6.83 -15.99
N ASP A 515 -10.21 6.72 -16.62
CA ASP A 515 -11.41 7.39 -16.16
C ASP A 515 -12.01 6.73 -14.89
N LEU A 516 -13.15 7.21 -14.38
CA LEU A 516 -13.78 6.69 -13.16
C LEU A 516 -14.40 5.30 -13.29
N ASP A 517 -14.53 4.77 -14.48
CA ASP A 517 -14.93 3.39 -14.74
C ASP A 517 -13.72 2.46 -14.87
N GLY A 518 -12.50 3.02 -14.75
CA GLY A 518 -11.23 2.30 -14.89
C GLY A 518 -10.87 1.99 -16.34
N ARG A 519 -11.54 2.61 -17.33
CA ARG A 519 -11.17 2.49 -18.74
C ARG A 519 -9.85 3.21 -18.97
N ALA A 520 -8.88 2.52 -19.56
CA ALA A 520 -7.61 3.13 -19.94
C ALA A 520 -7.83 4.24 -20.98
N LEU A 521 -6.99 5.26 -20.94
CA LEU A 521 -7.04 6.40 -21.86
C LEU A 521 -5.84 6.39 -22.81
N HIS A 522 -6.04 6.95 -23.99
CA HIS A 522 -4.97 7.34 -24.90
C HIS A 522 -4.38 8.70 -24.48
N SER A 523 -3.23 9.06 -25.02
CA SER A 523 -2.55 10.33 -24.74
C SER A 523 -3.35 11.59 -25.14
N ASP A 524 -4.37 11.44 -26.01
CA ASP A 524 -5.30 12.52 -26.38
C ASP A 524 -6.53 12.61 -25.44
N GLY A 525 -6.57 11.78 -24.39
CA GLY A 525 -7.65 11.69 -23.41
C GLY A 525 -8.86 10.87 -23.86
N SER A 526 -8.85 10.31 -25.06
CA SER A 526 -9.90 9.42 -25.51
C SER A 526 -9.83 8.05 -24.84
N VAL A 527 -10.98 7.39 -24.65
CA VAL A 527 -11.03 6.05 -24.06
C VAL A 527 -10.39 5.03 -24.99
N PHE A 528 -9.57 4.14 -24.45
CA PHE A 528 -9.04 2.97 -25.16
C PHE A 528 -10.07 1.84 -25.08
N PRO A 529 -10.82 1.54 -26.19
CA PRO A 529 -11.90 0.56 -26.14
C PRO A 529 -11.42 -0.83 -25.71
N GLY A 530 -12.18 -1.47 -24.82
CA GLY A 530 -11.92 -2.83 -24.35
C GLY A 530 -10.76 -2.96 -23.36
N LEU A 531 -10.06 -1.88 -23.01
CA LEU A 531 -8.93 -1.91 -22.07
C LEU A 531 -9.28 -1.19 -20.77
N TYR A 532 -9.06 -1.89 -19.65
CA TYR A 532 -9.27 -1.40 -18.29
C TYR A 532 -8.03 -1.62 -17.43
N ALA A 533 -7.85 -0.81 -16.39
CA ALA A 533 -6.78 -1.03 -15.41
C ALA A 533 -7.27 -0.72 -14.00
N CYS A 534 -6.83 -1.54 -13.02
CA CYS A 534 -7.15 -1.35 -11.61
C CYS A 534 -5.99 -1.75 -10.68
N GLY A 535 -6.00 -1.23 -9.46
CA GLY A 535 -4.93 -1.43 -8.50
C GLY A 535 -3.68 -0.62 -8.83
N GLU A 536 -2.54 -1.09 -8.37
CA GLU A 536 -1.28 -0.33 -8.41
C GLU A 536 -0.79 -0.01 -9.84
N VAL A 537 -1.11 -0.84 -10.84
CA VAL A 537 -0.78 -0.61 -12.26
C VAL A 537 -1.37 0.70 -12.81
N SER A 538 -2.47 1.17 -12.23
CA SER A 538 -3.14 2.45 -12.55
C SER A 538 -2.95 3.51 -11.47
N GLY A 539 -1.90 3.40 -10.64
CA GLY A 539 -1.72 4.28 -9.48
C GLY A 539 -2.93 4.26 -8.54
N PHE A 540 -3.59 3.11 -8.44
CA PHE A 540 -4.84 2.84 -7.70
C PHE A 540 -6.07 3.56 -8.26
N GLY A 541 -5.96 4.18 -9.42
CA GLY A 541 -6.99 4.86 -10.17
C GLY A 541 -6.50 6.20 -10.75
N GLY A 542 -6.87 6.45 -12.01
CA GLY A 542 -6.55 7.71 -12.71
C GLY A 542 -5.09 7.94 -13.02
N GLY A 543 -4.21 6.97 -12.82
CA GLY A 543 -2.78 7.15 -12.94
C GLY A 543 -2.15 7.86 -11.73
N GLY A 544 -2.78 7.79 -10.53
CA GLY A 544 -2.14 8.32 -9.33
C GLY A 544 -3.04 9.05 -8.33
N TYR A 545 -4.08 8.40 -7.85
CA TYR A 545 -5.07 9.04 -6.97
C TYR A 545 -4.52 9.57 -5.63
N HIS A 546 -3.34 9.11 -5.22
CA HIS A 546 -2.65 9.62 -4.04
C HIS A 546 -1.96 10.99 -4.24
N GLY A 547 -1.77 11.44 -5.50
CA GLY A 547 -0.84 12.52 -5.78
C GLY A 547 0.61 12.08 -5.53
N LYS A 548 1.41 12.94 -4.89
CA LYS A 548 2.81 12.65 -4.54
C LYS A 548 2.96 11.95 -3.19
N ASN A 549 1.97 12.09 -2.27
CA ASN A 549 2.03 11.55 -0.92
C ASN A 549 0.78 10.72 -0.61
N ALA A 550 0.97 9.51 -0.06
CA ALA A 550 -0.11 8.65 0.34
C ALA A 550 -0.44 8.78 1.84
N LEU A 551 -1.64 8.38 2.19
CA LEU A 551 -2.04 8.08 3.56
C LEU A 551 -2.08 6.56 3.74
N GLU A 552 -1.53 6.06 4.82
CA GLU A 552 -1.46 4.62 5.05
C GLU A 552 -2.85 3.96 5.18
N GLY A 553 -2.94 2.73 4.69
CA GLY A 553 -4.20 1.97 4.60
C GLY A 553 -4.99 2.24 3.31
N THR A 554 -4.56 3.19 2.49
CA THR A 554 -5.20 3.53 1.21
C THR A 554 -4.83 2.56 0.08
N PHE A 555 -3.69 1.89 0.15
CA PHE A 555 -3.23 0.98 -0.91
C PHE A 555 -4.13 -0.25 -1.08
N LEU A 556 -4.41 -0.97 0.00
CA LEU A 556 -5.38 -2.08 -0.03
C LEU A 556 -6.78 -1.57 -0.34
N GLY A 557 -7.16 -0.45 0.29
CA GLY A 557 -8.44 0.22 0.01
C GLY A 557 -8.59 0.62 -1.45
N GLY A 558 -7.53 1.14 -2.07
CA GLY A 558 -7.50 1.52 -3.48
C GLY A 558 -7.58 0.32 -4.43
N CYS A 559 -6.92 -0.79 -4.10
CA CYS A 559 -7.09 -2.05 -4.84
C CYS A 559 -8.56 -2.53 -4.78
N ILE A 560 -9.20 -2.44 -3.61
CA ILE A 560 -10.59 -2.84 -3.42
C ILE A 560 -11.52 -1.89 -4.20
N HIS A 561 -11.34 -0.58 -4.07
CA HIS A 561 -12.17 0.42 -4.72
C HIS A 561 -12.07 0.36 -6.24
N SER A 562 -10.83 0.43 -6.79
CA SER A 562 -10.64 0.40 -8.24
C SER A 562 -11.02 -0.95 -8.85
N GLY A 563 -10.71 -2.06 -8.16
CA GLY A 563 -11.15 -3.39 -8.59
C GLY A 563 -12.67 -3.51 -8.64
N LYS A 564 -13.37 -3.00 -7.62
CA LYS A 564 -14.85 -2.98 -7.58
C LYS A 564 -15.43 -2.15 -8.73
N ARG A 565 -14.92 -0.92 -8.94
CA ARG A 565 -15.38 -0.05 -10.05
C ARG A 565 -15.18 -0.69 -11.41
N VAL A 566 -14.00 -1.26 -11.66
CA VAL A 566 -13.70 -1.94 -12.93
C VAL A 566 -14.55 -3.19 -13.10
N GLY A 567 -14.71 -4.02 -12.07
CA GLY A 567 -15.54 -5.22 -12.13
C GLY A 567 -17.00 -4.90 -12.47
N GLU A 568 -17.57 -3.85 -11.90
CA GLU A 568 -18.91 -3.35 -12.21
C GLU A 568 -19.01 -2.79 -13.65
N ALA A 569 -18.00 -2.01 -14.09
CA ALA A 569 -17.96 -1.41 -15.42
C ALA A 569 -17.88 -2.47 -16.54
N VAL A 570 -16.93 -3.40 -16.47
CA VAL A 570 -16.77 -4.46 -17.49
C VAL A 570 -17.98 -5.41 -17.54
N ALA A 571 -18.70 -5.56 -16.44
CA ALA A 571 -19.90 -6.38 -16.39
C ALA A 571 -21.07 -5.79 -17.17
N THR A 572 -21.12 -4.47 -17.32
CA THR A 572 -22.17 -3.72 -18.00
C THR A 572 -21.80 -3.30 -19.43
N GLU A 573 -20.54 -3.46 -19.83
CA GLU A 573 -20.10 -3.13 -21.19
C GLU A 573 -20.90 -3.95 -22.21
N SER A 574 -21.53 -3.23 -23.16
CA SER A 574 -22.26 -3.87 -24.28
C SER A 574 -21.30 -4.42 -25.32
N ALA A 575 -21.73 -5.47 -26.01
CA ALA A 575 -20.95 -6.12 -27.08
C ALA A 575 -20.70 -5.19 -28.27
#